data_951bde3952e542904fe5e1afb7f10d94
#
_entry.id   951bde3952e542904fe5e1afb7f10d94
#
_cell.length_a   1.000
_cell.length_b   1.000
_cell.length_c   1.000
_cell.angle_alpha   90.00
_cell.angle_beta   90.00
_cell.angle_gamma   90.00
#
_symmetry.space_group_name_H-M   'P 1'
#
loop_
_entity.id
_entity.type
_entity.pdbx_description
1 polymer ?
#
loop_
_entity_poly.entity_id
_entity_poly.type
_entity_poly.pdbx_seq_one_letter_code
_entity_poly.pdbx_strand_id
1 'polypeptide(L)'
;MDKNQCELFAQFVYADSLTYEELLNAESDLMVRLEGILAQAGGEHLDFTPLGDMLGCQCVFEVCDLEKFRQVASGIAAILPPGITGRLLCLDKSLDGINLFWVRQETWQEAFWPVPPMAPADAPCHRVAGAFQEAAAATRAGVPD
;
A
#
# COMPACT_ATOMS: atom_id res chain seq x y z
N MET A 1 -6.16 12.41 13.86
CA MET A 1 -5.96 12.59 12.41
C MET A 1 -7.17 13.33 11.83
N ASP A 2 -6.89 14.34 11.03
CA ASP A 2 -7.95 15.13 10.39
C ASP A 2 -8.68 14.25 9.35
N LYS A 3 -9.96 14.50 9.12
CA LYS A 3 -10.75 13.70 8.18
C LYS A 3 -10.36 13.92 6.72
N ASN A 4 -9.56 14.93 6.42
CA ASN A 4 -9.02 15.14 5.08
C ASN A 4 -7.69 14.43 4.86
N GLN A 5 -7.14 13.80 5.88
CA GLN A 5 -5.89 13.08 5.77
C GLN A 5 -6.08 11.77 5.02
N CYS A 6 -5.03 11.33 4.36
CA CYS A 6 -5.04 10.02 3.76
C CYS A 6 -3.70 9.32 3.95
N GLU A 7 -3.75 8.00 3.89
CA GLU A 7 -2.58 7.16 4.02
C GLU A 7 -2.23 6.60 2.63
N LEU A 8 -0.94 6.53 2.37
CA LEU A 8 -0.43 5.92 1.17
C LEU A 8 0.38 4.69 1.55
N PHE A 9 0.04 3.56 0.95
CA PHE A 9 0.78 2.30 1.08
C PHE A 9 1.32 1.94 -0.29
N ALA A 10 2.61 1.69 -0.38
CA ALA A 10 3.25 1.32 -1.63
C ALA A 10 4.00 0.02 -1.48
N GLN A 11 4.02 -0.78 -2.53
CA GLN A 11 4.79 -2.00 -2.61
C GLN A 11 5.51 -2.04 -3.95
N PHE A 12 6.79 -2.34 -3.90
CA PHE A 12 7.63 -2.46 -5.09
C PHE A 12 8.20 -3.86 -5.13
N VAL A 13 8.02 -4.54 -6.25
CA VAL A 13 8.43 -5.94 -6.43
C VAL A 13 9.57 -5.98 -7.44
N TYR A 14 10.61 -6.73 -7.09
CA TYR A 14 11.81 -6.87 -7.91
C TYR A 14 11.69 -8.11 -8.81
N ALA A 15 12.13 -7.96 -10.06
CA ALA A 15 12.12 -9.08 -11.00
C ALA A 15 13.13 -10.15 -10.58
N ASP A 16 12.80 -11.40 -10.84
CA ASP A 16 13.67 -12.54 -10.53
C ASP A 16 15.01 -12.50 -11.28
N SER A 17 15.03 -11.74 -12.38
CA SER A 17 16.25 -11.59 -13.19
C SER A 17 17.34 -10.76 -12.54
N LEU A 18 17.03 -10.02 -11.46
CA LEU A 18 18.00 -9.19 -10.76
C LEU A 18 18.88 -10.07 -9.87
N THR A 19 20.19 -9.85 -9.94
CA THR A 19 21.10 -10.49 -8.99
C THR A 19 20.94 -9.85 -7.62
N TYR A 20 21.43 -10.54 -6.57
CA TYR A 20 21.32 -10.00 -5.21
C TYR A 20 22.00 -8.64 -5.07
N GLU A 21 23.17 -8.47 -5.69
CA GLU A 21 23.91 -7.21 -5.66
C GLU A 21 23.17 -6.11 -6.40
N GLU A 22 22.64 -6.41 -7.60
CA GLU A 22 21.83 -5.47 -8.37
C GLU A 22 20.59 -5.05 -7.58
N LEU A 23 19.96 -6.01 -6.89
CA LEU A 23 18.78 -5.75 -6.09
C LEU A 23 19.08 -4.80 -4.94
N LEU A 24 20.17 -5.05 -4.19
CA LEU A 24 20.54 -4.19 -3.07
C LEU A 24 20.84 -2.77 -3.52
N ASN A 25 21.55 -2.61 -4.62
CA ASN A 25 21.89 -1.29 -5.16
C ASN A 25 20.64 -0.57 -5.65
N ALA A 26 19.76 -1.28 -6.35
CA ALA A 26 18.51 -0.71 -6.86
C ALA A 26 17.60 -0.30 -5.72
N GLU A 27 17.52 -1.12 -4.66
CA GLU A 27 16.69 -0.83 -3.50
C GLU A 27 17.15 0.42 -2.76
N SER A 28 18.45 0.55 -2.52
CA SER A 28 19.02 1.72 -1.85
C SER A 28 18.73 3.00 -2.65
N ASP A 29 18.95 2.95 -3.95
CA ASP A 29 18.67 4.08 -4.82
C ASP A 29 17.18 4.41 -4.85
N LEU A 30 16.35 3.39 -4.92
CA LEU A 30 14.89 3.56 -4.94
C LEU A 30 14.38 4.23 -3.66
N MET A 31 14.88 3.79 -2.50
CA MET A 31 14.47 4.38 -1.22
C MET A 31 14.79 5.87 -1.16
N VAL A 32 15.99 6.28 -1.61
CA VAL A 32 16.38 7.68 -1.61
C VAL A 32 15.48 8.49 -2.55
N ARG A 33 15.19 7.98 -3.72
CA ARG A 33 14.36 8.69 -4.70
C ARG A 33 12.90 8.77 -4.26
N LEU A 34 12.37 7.69 -3.70
CA LEU A 34 11.00 7.68 -3.17
C LEU A 34 10.85 8.67 -2.02
N GLU A 35 11.82 8.72 -1.13
CA GLU A 35 11.81 9.69 -0.04
C GLU A 35 11.70 11.12 -0.58
N GLY A 36 12.50 11.43 -1.58
CA GLY A 36 12.45 12.76 -2.20
C GLY A 36 11.11 13.06 -2.85
N ILE A 37 10.57 12.13 -3.62
CA ILE A 37 9.29 12.32 -4.32
C ILE A 37 8.15 12.48 -3.31
N LEU A 38 8.07 11.59 -2.33
CA LEU A 38 6.98 11.59 -1.37
C LEU A 38 7.06 12.78 -0.42
N ALA A 39 8.25 13.12 0.07
CA ALA A 39 8.42 14.27 0.95
C ALA A 39 8.10 15.58 0.23
N GLN A 40 8.51 15.71 -1.02
CA GLN A 40 8.21 16.90 -1.80
C GLN A 40 6.72 17.05 -2.07
N ALA A 41 6.00 15.92 -2.16
CA ALA A 41 4.56 15.94 -2.33
C ALA A 41 3.79 16.21 -1.01
N GLY A 42 4.49 16.28 0.12
CA GLY A 42 3.87 16.52 1.41
C GLY A 42 3.66 15.28 2.26
N GLY A 43 4.27 14.17 1.89
CA GLY A 43 4.20 12.93 2.67
C GLY A 43 4.96 13.06 3.97
N GLU A 44 4.35 12.64 5.06
CA GLU A 44 4.93 12.67 6.41
C GLU A 44 4.96 11.26 6.99
N HIS A 45 5.81 11.05 7.98
CA HIS A 45 5.96 9.76 8.66
C HIS A 45 6.29 8.64 7.68
N LEU A 46 7.26 8.92 6.82
CA LEU A 46 7.72 7.98 5.82
C LEU A 46 8.40 6.78 6.48
N ASP A 47 7.98 5.59 6.10
CA ASP A 47 8.54 4.36 6.65
C ASP A 47 8.76 3.36 5.52
N PHE A 48 9.95 2.76 5.47
CA PHE A 48 10.30 1.75 4.49
C PHE A 48 10.50 0.40 5.17
N THR A 49 10.01 -0.65 4.53
CA THR A 49 10.13 -2.02 5.04
C THR A 49 10.71 -2.92 3.95
N PRO A 50 12.03 -3.11 3.92
CA PRO A 50 12.63 -4.08 3.00
C PRO A 50 12.24 -5.51 3.41
N LEU A 51 11.80 -6.30 2.44
CA LEU A 51 11.31 -7.67 2.67
C LEU A 51 12.06 -8.69 1.81
N GLY A 52 13.25 -8.36 1.33
CA GLY A 52 14.03 -9.24 0.50
C GLY A 52 13.74 -9.04 -0.98
N ASP A 53 12.64 -9.61 -1.46
CA ASP A 53 12.25 -9.53 -2.86
C ASP A 53 11.24 -8.41 -3.14
N MET A 54 10.91 -7.63 -2.12
CA MET A 54 10.01 -6.49 -2.29
C MET A 54 10.35 -5.40 -1.26
N LEU A 55 9.91 -4.18 -1.56
CA LEU A 55 10.05 -3.03 -0.68
C LEU A 55 8.67 -2.49 -0.37
N GLY A 56 8.34 -2.42 0.91
CA GLY A 56 7.14 -1.73 1.38
C GLY A 56 7.46 -0.29 1.74
N CYS A 57 6.48 0.59 1.57
CA CYS A 57 6.60 2.00 1.93
C CYS A 57 5.24 2.51 2.38
N GLN A 58 5.22 3.35 3.39
CA GLN A 58 3.99 3.99 3.83
C GLN A 58 4.26 5.41 4.30
N CYS A 59 3.27 6.26 4.12
CA CYS A 59 3.31 7.64 4.62
C CYS A 59 1.91 8.21 4.72
N VAL A 60 1.81 9.40 5.31
CA VAL A 60 0.54 10.09 5.56
C VAL A 60 0.58 11.44 4.86
N PHE A 61 -0.53 11.82 4.25
CA PHE A 61 -0.70 13.15 3.66
C PHE A 61 -1.80 13.88 4.44
N GLU A 62 -1.58 15.15 4.72
CA GLU A 62 -2.58 15.95 5.44
C GLU A 62 -3.85 16.18 4.62
N VAL A 63 -3.70 16.20 3.30
CA VAL A 63 -4.81 16.43 2.37
C VAL A 63 -4.84 15.31 1.35
N CYS A 64 -6.04 14.75 1.17
CA CYS A 64 -6.25 13.74 0.14
C CYS A 64 -6.49 14.44 -1.19
N ASP A 65 -5.44 14.57 -1.99
CA ASP A 65 -5.47 15.26 -3.28
C ASP A 65 -5.12 14.29 -4.38
N LEU A 66 -6.12 13.88 -5.14
CA LEU A 66 -5.95 12.88 -6.20
C LEU A 66 -4.97 13.32 -7.28
N GLU A 67 -5.01 14.60 -7.65
CA GLU A 67 -4.09 15.12 -8.65
C GLU A 67 -2.64 15.02 -8.17
N LYS A 68 -2.41 15.29 -6.91
CA LYS A 68 -1.08 15.14 -6.32
C LYS A 68 -0.62 13.68 -6.36
N PHE A 69 -1.51 12.74 -6.08
CA PHE A 69 -1.17 11.32 -6.16
C PHE A 69 -0.87 10.87 -7.59
N ARG A 70 -1.55 11.45 -8.58
CA ARG A 70 -1.23 11.20 -9.98
C ARG A 70 0.18 11.70 -10.31
N GLN A 71 0.54 12.86 -9.80
CA GLN A 71 1.89 13.41 -9.97
C GLN A 71 2.94 12.52 -9.30
N VAL A 72 2.63 12.00 -8.10
CA VAL A 72 3.51 11.07 -7.40
C VAL A 72 3.68 9.79 -8.23
N ALA A 73 2.60 9.21 -8.73
CA ALA A 73 2.67 8.00 -9.55
C ALA A 73 3.49 8.23 -10.81
N SER A 74 3.27 9.35 -11.48
CA SER A 74 4.05 9.74 -12.67
C SER A 74 5.53 9.90 -12.35
N GLY A 75 5.84 10.58 -11.25
CA GLY A 75 7.22 10.77 -10.79
C GLY A 75 7.92 9.48 -10.46
N ILE A 76 7.21 8.56 -9.81
CA ILE A 76 7.76 7.25 -9.48
C ILE A 76 8.00 6.44 -10.77
N ALA A 77 7.04 6.43 -11.68
CA ALA A 77 7.21 5.74 -12.96
C ALA A 77 8.43 6.24 -13.74
N ALA A 78 8.71 7.54 -13.66
CA ALA A 78 9.84 8.14 -14.35
C ALA A 78 11.19 7.66 -13.80
N ILE A 79 11.24 7.19 -12.55
CA ILE A 79 12.51 6.78 -11.93
C ILE A 79 12.66 5.27 -11.80
N LEU A 80 11.61 4.50 -12.04
CA LEU A 80 11.69 3.05 -11.90
C LEU A 80 12.54 2.42 -12.99
N PRO A 81 13.49 1.54 -12.62
CA PRO A 81 14.20 0.74 -13.60
C PRO A 81 13.32 -0.38 -14.14
N PRO A 82 13.70 -1.01 -15.27
CA PRO A 82 12.86 -2.03 -15.90
C PRO A 82 12.60 -3.28 -15.05
N GLY A 83 13.37 -3.52 -14.01
CA GLY A 83 13.19 -4.71 -13.17
C GLY A 83 12.31 -4.50 -11.96
N ILE A 84 11.71 -3.32 -11.79
CA ILE A 84 10.90 -3.01 -10.61
C ILE A 84 9.53 -2.53 -11.02
N THR A 85 8.50 -3.16 -10.45
CA THR A 85 7.11 -2.72 -10.62
C THR A 85 6.52 -2.43 -9.26
N GLY A 86 5.54 -1.54 -9.20
CA GLY A 86 4.95 -1.17 -7.94
C GLY A 86 3.48 -0.87 -8.03
N ARG A 87 2.88 -0.76 -6.86
CA ARG A 87 1.49 -0.33 -6.71
C ARG A 87 1.38 0.56 -5.50
N LEU A 88 0.53 1.58 -5.61
CA LEU A 88 0.29 2.56 -4.57
C LEU A 88 -1.18 2.50 -4.21
N LEU A 89 -1.46 2.37 -2.93
CA LEU A 89 -2.81 2.37 -2.40
C LEU A 89 -3.01 3.64 -1.62
N CYS A 90 -3.97 4.47 -2.04
CA CYS A 90 -4.30 5.71 -1.34
C CYS A 90 -5.66 5.56 -0.67
N LEU A 91 -5.66 5.63 0.65
CA LEU A 91 -6.84 5.44 1.48
C LEU A 91 -7.15 6.75 2.20
N ASP A 92 -8.30 7.34 1.88
CA ASP A 92 -8.73 8.51 2.64
C ASP A 92 -9.38 8.08 3.95
N LYS A 93 -9.47 9.04 4.87
CA LYS A 93 -10.01 8.74 6.19
C LYS A 93 -11.52 8.55 6.21
N SER A 94 -12.21 9.06 5.20
CA SER A 94 -13.65 8.87 5.07
C SER A 94 -14.00 7.43 4.68
N LEU A 95 -13.01 6.68 4.15
CA LEU A 95 -13.19 5.31 3.69
C LEU A 95 -14.22 5.17 2.55
N ASP A 96 -14.43 6.25 1.81
CA ASP A 96 -15.39 6.24 0.71
C ASP A 96 -14.90 5.47 -0.50
N GLY A 97 -13.58 5.31 -0.61
CA GLY A 97 -13.01 4.58 -1.72
C GLY A 97 -11.52 4.37 -1.59
N ILE A 98 -11.00 3.58 -2.50
CA ILE A 98 -9.59 3.26 -2.58
C ILE A 98 -9.10 3.66 -3.95
N ASN A 99 -8.08 4.53 -3.99
CA ASN A 99 -7.39 4.86 -5.23
C ASN A 99 -6.16 3.98 -5.34
N LEU A 100 -6.03 3.28 -6.45
CA LEU A 100 -4.92 2.39 -6.71
C LEU A 100 -4.17 2.88 -7.95
N PHE A 101 -2.83 2.91 -7.84
CA PHE A 101 -1.95 3.23 -8.96
C PHE A 101 -1.00 2.06 -9.16
N TRP A 102 -0.92 1.56 -10.40
CA TRP A 102 0.14 0.64 -10.80
C TRP A 102 1.24 1.46 -11.46
N VAL A 103 2.48 1.22 -11.08
CA VAL A 103 3.63 1.94 -11.65
C VAL A 103 4.67 0.96 -12.14
N ARG A 104 5.23 1.26 -13.28
CA ARG A 104 6.39 0.56 -13.84
C ARG A 104 7.18 1.54 -14.66
N GLN A 105 8.32 1.14 -15.20
CA GLN A 105 9.17 2.05 -15.94
C GLN A 105 8.38 2.83 -16.99
N GLU A 106 8.38 4.15 -16.88
CA GLU A 106 7.77 5.10 -17.84
C GLU A 106 6.25 4.97 -18.02
N THR A 107 5.57 4.14 -17.20
CA THR A 107 4.13 3.91 -17.37
C THR A 107 3.43 3.81 -16.02
N TRP A 108 2.22 4.33 -15.94
CA TRP A 108 1.39 4.15 -14.76
C TRP A 108 -0.09 4.12 -15.16
N GLN A 109 -0.89 3.47 -14.30
CA GLN A 109 -2.33 3.33 -14.48
C GLN A 109 -3.00 3.58 -13.16
N GLU A 110 -4.25 4.05 -13.19
CA GLU A 110 -5.02 4.25 -11.97
C GLU A 110 -6.37 3.55 -12.05
N ALA A 111 -6.89 3.20 -10.87
CA ALA A 111 -8.24 2.68 -10.71
C ALA A 111 -8.81 3.19 -9.39
N PHE A 112 -10.12 3.28 -9.33
CA PHE A 112 -10.81 3.67 -8.12
C PHE A 112 -11.88 2.63 -7.78
N TRP A 113 -11.89 2.20 -6.53
CA TRP A 113 -12.93 1.30 -6.03
C TRP A 113 -13.70 2.00 -4.92
N PRO A 114 -15.01 2.26 -5.11
CA PRO A 114 -15.81 2.78 -4.03
C PRO A 114 -15.97 1.70 -2.95
N VAL A 115 -15.88 2.11 -1.69
CA VAL A 115 -16.05 1.20 -0.56
C VAL A 115 -17.41 1.50 0.05
N PRO A 116 -18.33 0.54 0.11
CA PRO A 116 -19.62 0.77 0.74
C PRO A 116 -19.42 1.01 2.25
N PRO A 117 -20.24 1.87 2.86
CA PRO A 117 -20.11 2.19 4.28
C PRO A 117 -20.30 0.99 5.20
N MET A 118 -20.95 -0.05 4.70
CA MET A 118 -21.17 -1.28 5.44
C MET A 118 -21.18 -2.45 4.45
N ALA A 119 -20.66 -3.59 4.88
CA ALA A 119 -20.67 -4.79 4.07
C ALA A 119 -22.13 -5.24 3.80
N PRO A 120 -22.39 -5.95 2.67
CA PRO A 120 -23.71 -6.51 2.42
C PRO A 120 -24.20 -7.37 3.58
N ALA A 121 -25.52 -7.42 3.76
CA ALA A 121 -26.10 -8.15 4.90
C ALA A 121 -25.80 -9.65 4.89
N ASP A 122 -25.54 -10.22 3.71
CA ASP A 122 -25.20 -11.63 3.55
C ASP A 122 -23.70 -11.89 3.65
N ALA A 123 -22.87 -10.86 3.83
CA ALA A 123 -21.44 -11.04 3.98
C ALA A 123 -21.17 -11.76 5.32
N PRO A 124 -20.14 -12.65 5.32
CA PRO A 124 -19.77 -13.34 6.57
C PRO A 124 -19.41 -12.35 7.66
N CYS A 125 -19.93 -12.58 8.85
CA CYS A 125 -19.66 -11.73 10.00
C CYS A 125 -19.13 -12.57 11.14
N HIS A 126 -18.04 -12.11 11.76
CA HIS A 126 -17.40 -12.83 12.85
C HIS A 126 -17.57 -12.07 14.14
N ARG A 127 -17.94 -12.80 15.20
CA ARG A 127 -17.97 -12.24 16.55
C ARG A 127 -16.55 -12.20 17.10
N VAL A 128 -16.20 -11.10 17.71
CA VAL A 128 -14.83 -10.96 18.19
C VAL A 128 -14.65 -11.55 19.57
N ALA A 129 -15.42 -11.13 20.57
CA ALA A 129 -15.24 -11.57 21.96
C ALA A 129 -15.89 -12.92 22.26
N GLY A 130 -17.20 -13.07 21.98
CA GLY A 130 -17.92 -14.31 22.23
C GLY A 130 -17.42 -15.45 21.38
N ALA A 131 -17.16 -15.19 20.09
CA ALA A 131 -16.66 -16.21 19.18
C ALA A 131 -15.26 -16.68 19.55
N PHE A 132 -14.43 -15.82 20.14
CA PHE A 132 -13.11 -16.22 20.60
C PHE A 132 -13.20 -17.28 21.70
N GLN A 133 -14.08 -17.11 22.66
CA GLN A 133 -14.29 -18.07 23.70
C GLN A 133 -14.92 -19.36 23.19
N GLU A 134 -15.87 -19.24 22.30
CA GLU A 134 -16.49 -20.40 21.66
C GLU A 134 -15.49 -21.17 20.81
N ALA A 135 -14.66 -20.49 20.05
CA ALA A 135 -13.62 -21.12 19.23
C ALA A 135 -12.62 -21.86 20.10
N ALA A 136 -12.22 -21.31 21.24
CA ALA A 136 -11.31 -21.96 22.17
C ALA A 136 -11.94 -23.21 22.75
N ALA A 137 -13.21 -23.17 23.12
CA ALA A 137 -13.94 -24.32 23.62
C ALA A 137 -14.11 -25.39 22.53
N ALA A 138 -14.45 -24.99 21.31
CA ALA A 138 -14.59 -25.88 20.18
C ALA A 138 -13.27 -26.58 19.84
N THR A 139 -12.16 -25.85 19.90
CA THR A 139 -10.85 -26.42 19.66
C THR A 139 -10.49 -27.47 20.66
N ARG A 140 -10.81 -27.25 21.95
CA ARG A 140 -10.59 -28.24 23.00
C ARG A 140 -11.44 -29.48 22.81
N ALA A 141 -12.62 -29.30 22.26
CA ALA A 141 -13.51 -30.44 21.97
C ALA A 141 -13.11 -31.14 20.65
N GLY A 142 -12.07 -30.70 19.99
CA GLY A 142 -11.65 -31.31 18.76
C GLY A 142 -12.48 -30.90 17.56
N VAL A 143 -13.24 -29.83 17.66
CA VAL A 143 -14.06 -29.33 16.58
C VAL A 143 -13.29 -28.22 15.86
N PRO A 144 -12.99 -28.38 14.57
CA PRO A 144 -12.35 -27.31 13.80
C PRO A 144 -13.31 -26.17 13.61
N ASP A 145 -12.76 -25.00 13.58
CA ASP A 145 -13.53 -23.80 13.40
C ASP A 145 -13.73 -23.38 11.98
#